data_3cdc5015bceb126eafdb742deb8e5137
#
_entry.id   3cdc5015bceb126eafdb742deb8e5137
#
_cell.length_a   1.000
_cell.length_b   1.000
_cell.length_c   1.000
_cell.angle_alpha   90.00
_cell.angle_beta   90.00
_cell.angle_gamma   90.00
#
_symmetry.space_group_name_H-M   'P 1'
#
loop_
_entity.id
_entity.type
_entity.pdbx_description
1 polymer ?
#
loop_
_entity_poly.entity_id
_entity_poly.type
_entity_poly.pdbx_seq_one_letter_code
_entity_poly.pdbx_strand_id
1 'polypeptide(L)'
;MTGIVWCNTFIEGIEQLEKIEEQYKAMDIKVIEKNKSINRYSIIFENEDYWKVVISTDSARGYKCNISYISRQTPLSVIETIIFPCTRALPYTAYHYYGDPVGED
;
A
#
# COMPACT_ATOMS: atom_id res chain seq x y z
N MET A 1 0.71 1.96 -13.53
CA MET A 1 0.67 2.66 -12.23
C MET A 1 1.03 1.68 -11.12
N THR A 2 1.80 2.14 -10.16
CA THR A 2 2.22 1.32 -9.02
C THR A 2 1.62 1.87 -7.74
N GLY A 3 1.00 1.01 -6.96
CA GLY A 3 0.46 1.38 -5.67
C GLY A 3 1.09 0.55 -4.56
N ILE A 4 1.27 1.14 -3.40
CA ILE A 4 1.78 0.44 -2.23
C ILE A 4 0.80 0.64 -1.08
N VAL A 5 0.48 -0.45 -0.40
CA VAL A 5 -0.25 -0.42 0.86
C VAL A 5 0.79 -0.58 1.96
N TRP A 6 1.04 0.52 2.68
CA TRP A 6 2.00 0.53 3.79
C TRP A 6 1.28 0.11 5.06
N CYS A 7 1.85 -0.81 5.79
CA CYS A 7 1.20 -1.33 6.99
C CYS A 7 2.21 -1.57 8.12
N ASN A 8 1.71 -1.72 9.32
CA ASN A 8 2.52 -2.08 10.49
C ASN A 8 2.50 -3.57 10.71
N THR A 9 1.39 -4.22 10.38
CA THR A 9 1.29 -5.68 10.38
C THR A 9 0.83 -6.12 9.00
N PHE A 10 1.29 -7.29 8.60
CA PHE A 10 0.98 -7.81 7.27
C PHE A 10 -0.53 -8.02 7.08
N ILE A 11 -1.21 -8.50 8.13
CA ILE A 11 -2.66 -8.74 8.07
C ILE A 11 -3.41 -7.45 7.76
N GLU A 12 -3.02 -6.34 8.39
CA GLU A 12 -3.63 -5.04 8.15
C GLU A 12 -3.52 -4.65 6.66
N GLY A 13 -2.34 -4.85 6.10
CA GLY A 13 -2.10 -4.53 4.70
C GLY A 13 -2.88 -5.42 3.74
N ILE A 14 -2.96 -6.72 4.06
CA ILE A 14 -3.73 -7.67 3.24
C ILE A 14 -5.19 -7.24 3.19
N GLU A 15 -5.78 -6.92 4.33
CA GLU A 15 -7.18 -6.52 4.39
C GLU A 15 -7.44 -5.28 3.54
N GLN A 16 -6.53 -4.31 3.59
CA GLN A 16 -6.70 -3.10 2.79
C GLN A 16 -6.54 -3.38 1.30
N LEU A 17 -5.56 -4.20 0.92
CA LEU A 17 -5.38 -4.52 -0.50
C LEU A 17 -6.56 -5.32 -1.04
N GLU A 18 -7.18 -6.15 -0.22
CA GLU A 18 -8.38 -6.85 -0.63
C GLU A 18 -9.53 -5.89 -0.90
N LYS A 19 -9.65 -4.81 -0.13
CA LYS A 19 -10.65 -3.78 -0.40
C LYS A 19 -10.36 -3.06 -1.71
N ILE A 20 -9.10 -2.82 -2.01
CA ILE A 20 -8.70 -2.22 -3.28
C ILE A 20 -9.04 -3.15 -4.43
N GLU A 21 -8.79 -4.45 -4.26
CA GLU A 21 -9.14 -5.46 -5.26
C GLU A 21 -10.64 -5.44 -5.55
N GLU A 22 -11.47 -5.31 -4.52
CA GLU A 22 -12.92 -5.23 -4.70
C GLU A 22 -13.31 -3.99 -5.48
N GLN A 23 -12.61 -2.87 -5.30
CA GLN A 23 -12.87 -1.66 -6.06
C GLN A 23 -12.56 -1.86 -7.55
N TYR A 24 -11.46 -2.55 -7.86
CA TYR A 24 -11.12 -2.86 -9.25
C TYR A 24 -12.16 -3.79 -9.87
N LYS A 25 -12.63 -4.76 -9.09
CA LYS A 25 -13.66 -5.67 -9.56
C LYS A 25 -14.95 -4.93 -9.86
N ALA A 26 -15.30 -3.94 -9.04
CA ALA A 26 -16.48 -3.12 -9.28
C ALA A 26 -16.34 -2.28 -10.56
N MET A 27 -15.11 -1.97 -10.97
CA MET A 27 -14.84 -1.28 -12.22
C MET A 27 -14.64 -2.23 -13.41
N ASP A 28 -14.89 -3.52 -13.17
CA ASP A 28 -14.74 -4.56 -14.18
C ASP A 28 -13.31 -4.69 -14.70
N ILE A 29 -12.33 -4.46 -13.81
CA ILE A 29 -10.91 -4.64 -14.12
C ILE A 29 -10.44 -5.92 -13.43
N LYS A 30 -9.94 -6.87 -14.20
CA LYS A 30 -9.61 -8.20 -13.69
C LYS A 30 -8.18 -8.30 -13.19
N VAL A 31 -7.95 -9.24 -12.27
CA VAL A 31 -6.61 -9.60 -11.81
C VAL A 31 -5.97 -10.51 -12.86
N ILE A 32 -4.74 -10.18 -13.26
CA ILE A 32 -3.95 -11.06 -14.14
C ILE A 32 -3.06 -11.95 -13.32
N GLU A 33 -2.48 -11.43 -12.25
CA GLU A 33 -1.55 -12.19 -11.44
C GLU A 33 -1.68 -11.78 -9.98
N LYS A 34 -1.68 -12.76 -9.09
CA LYS A 34 -1.73 -12.52 -7.65
C LYS A 34 -0.71 -13.43 -6.97
N ASN A 35 0.22 -12.82 -6.25
CA ASN A 35 1.21 -13.56 -5.47
C ASN A 35 0.95 -13.34 -4.00
N LYS A 36 0.68 -14.41 -3.28
CA LYS A 36 0.40 -14.36 -1.87
C LYS A 36 1.22 -15.44 -1.16
N SER A 37 2.02 -15.01 -0.20
CA SER A 37 2.79 -15.93 0.62
C SER A 37 2.76 -15.42 2.05
N ILE A 38 3.54 -16.04 2.92
CA ILE A 38 3.50 -15.72 4.35
C ILE A 38 3.86 -14.26 4.65
N ASN A 39 4.69 -13.65 3.79
CA ASN A 39 5.15 -12.28 4.01
C ASN A 39 5.14 -11.43 2.73
N ARG A 40 4.38 -11.85 1.73
CA ARG A 40 4.29 -11.11 0.47
C ARG A 40 2.88 -11.17 -0.09
N TYR A 41 2.37 -10.03 -0.51
CA TYR A 41 1.10 -9.99 -1.20
C TYR A 41 1.18 -8.90 -2.26
N SER A 42 0.98 -9.29 -3.51
CA SER A 42 1.00 -8.36 -4.63
C SER A 42 -0.01 -8.79 -5.69
N ILE A 43 -0.52 -7.82 -6.42
CA ILE A 43 -1.54 -8.05 -7.46
C ILE A 43 -1.18 -7.22 -8.68
N ILE A 44 -1.31 -7.83 -9.87
CA ILE A 44 -1.21 -7.14 -11.14
C ILE A 44 -2.59 -7.21 -11.80
N PHE A 45 -3.11 -6.08 -12.22
CA PHE A 45 -4.41 -5.99 -12.87
C PHE A 45 -4.24 -5.89 -14.39
N GLU A 46 -5.32 -6.19 -15.13
CA GLU A 46 -5.25 -6.23 -16.59
C GLU A 46 -4.96 -4.87 -17.22
N ASN A 47 -5.18 -3.78 -16.49
CA ASN A 47 -4.83 -2.44 -16.94
C ASN A 47 -3.38 -2.06 -16.61
N GLU A 48 -2.56 -3.05 -16.23
CA GLU A 48 -1.16 -2.93 -15.89
C GLU A 48 -0.89 -2.25 -14.54
N ASP A 49 -1.91 -1.98 -13.75
CA ASP A 49 -1.70 -1.49 -12.38
C ASP A 49 -1.12 -2.59 -11.51
N TYR A 50 -0.08 -2.25 -10.78
CA TYR A 50 0.60 -3.17 -9.87
C TYR A 50 0.48 -2.67 -8.44
N TRP A 51 0.04 -3.52 -7.55
CA TRP A 51 -0.12 -3.20 -6.14
C TRP A 51 0.61 -4.20 -5.27
N LYS A 52 1.18 -3.73 -4.17
CA LYS A 52 1.78 -4.62 -3.18
C LYS A 52 1.62 -4.07 -1.78
N VAL A 53 1.71 -4.99 -0.80
CA VAL A 53 1.72 -4.67 0.62
C VAL A 53 3.17 -4.59 1.08
N VAL A 54 3.52 -3.53 1.81
CA VAL A 54 4.87 -3.33 2.32
C VAL A 54 4.79 -2.98 3.81
N ILE A 55 5.53 -3.70 4.63
CA ILE A 55 5.63 -3.36 6.04
C ILE A 55 6.57 -2.17 6.18
N SER A 56 6.12 -1.14 6.92
CA SER A 56 6.83 0.13 7.05
C SER A 56 8.04 0.00 7.97
N THR A 57 9.13 -0.50 7.42
CA THR A 57 10.39 -0.69 8.15
C THR A 57 11.53 -0.07 7.35
N ASP A 58 12.72 0.00 7.96
CA ASP A 58 13.90 0.53 7.28
C ASP A 58 14.20 -0.22 5.98
N SER A 59 13.91 -1.50 5.93
CA SER A 59 14.15 -2.30 4.73
C SER A 59 13.23 -1.92 3.56
N ALA A 60 12.20 -1.13 3.84
CA ALA A 60 11.27 -0.67 2.80
C ALA A 60 11.81 0.54 2.02
N ARG A 61 12.95 1.09 2.42
CA ARG A 61 13.53 2.23 1.71
C ARG A 61 13.87 1.83 0.28
N GLY A 62 13.61 2.73 -0.65
CA GLY A 62 13.87 2.47 -2.06
C GLY A 62 12.66 2.04 -2.88
N TYR A 63 11.57 1.67 -2.24
CA TYR A 63 10.33 1.41 -2.98
C TYR A 63 9.75 2.72 -3.49
N LYS A 64 9.18 2.69 -4.68
CA LYS A 64 8.55 3.86 -5.30
C LYS A 64 7.15 3.52 -5.76
N CYS A 65 6.26 4.49 -5.68
CA CYS A 65 4.88 4.27 -6.10
C CYS A 65 4.19 5.57 -6.49
N ASN A 66 3.11 5.43 -7.23
CA ASN A 66 2.28 6.55 -7.64
C ASN A 66 1.18 6.81 -6.62
N ILE A 67 0.73 5.76 -5.92
CA ILE A 67 -0.32 5.85 -4.91
C ILE A 67 0.15 5.14 -3.66
N SER A 68 0.03 5.79 -2.51
CA SER A 68 0.33 5.21 -1.21
C SER A 68 -0.93 5.15 -0.37
N TYR A 69 -1.22 3.98 0.18
CA TYR A 69 -2.21 3.83 1.24
C TYR A 69 -1.44 3.62 2.54
N ILE A 70 -1.62 4.52 3.47
CA ILE A 70 -0.85 4.52 4.73
C ILE A 70 -1.78 4.20 5.89
N SER A 71 -1.42 3.19 6.68
CA SER A 71 -2.17 2.86 7.88
C SER A 71 -2.18 4.03 8.85
N ARG A 72 -3.35 4.34 9.41
CA ARG A 72 -3.47 5.39 10.42
C ARG A 72 -2.79 5.03 11.72
N GLN A 73 -2.37 3.78 11.87
CA GLN A 73 -1.59 3.35 13.03
C GLN A 73 -0.09 3.62 12.87
N THR A 74 0.33 4.12 11.72
CA THR A 74 1.75 4.37 11.44
C THR A 74 2.24 5.60 12.18
N PRO A 75 3.34 5.49 12.96
CA PRO A 75 3.89 6.67 13.63
C PRO A 75 4.34 7.73 12.61
N LEU A 76 4.17 8.99 12.97
CA LEU A 76 4.54 10.09 12.07
C LEU A 76 6.01 10.03 11.67
N SER A 77 6.88 9.64 12.60
CA SER A 77 8.31 9.51 12.30
C SER A 77 8.58 8.51 11.18
N VAL A 78 7.82 7.42 11.14
CA VAL A 78 7.96 6.41 10.09
C VAL A 78 7.48 6.97 8.75
N ILE A 79 6.36 7.70 8.77
CA ILE A 79 5.84 8.32 7.56
C ILE A 79 6.89 9.27 6.99
N GLU A 80 7.48 10.11 7.83
CA GLU A 80 8.44 11.13 7.37
C GLU A 80 9.80 10.55 6.97
N THR A 81 10.26 9.49 7.61
CA THR A 81 11.61 8.97 7.36
C THR A 81 11.64 7.80 6.38
N ILE A 82 10.54 7.12 6.18
CA ILE A 82 10.49 5.94 5.31
C ILE A 82 9.55 6.15 4.12
N ILE A 83 8.29 6.47 4.41
CA ILE A 83 7.26 6.51 3.36
C ILE A 83 7.43 7.71 2.44
N PHE A 84 7.52 8.91 2.99
CA PHE A 84 7.67 10.12 2.17
C PHE A 84 8.94 10.10 1.32
N PRO A 85 10.11 9.73 1.86
CA PRO A 85 11.30 9.64 1.01
C PRO A 85 11.16 8.67 -0.15
N CYS A 86 10.43 7.57 0.05
CA CYS A 86 10.22 6.60 -1.02
C CYS A 86 9.31 7.12 -2.12
N THR A 87 8.39 8.03 -1.79
CA THR A 87 7.37 8.48 -2.73
C THR A 87 7.65 9.85 -3.34
N ARG A 88 8.48 10.68 -2.69
CA ARG A 88 8.75 12.03 -3.16
C ARG A 88 9.40 12.12 -4.53
N ALA A 89 10.02 11.05 -4.99
CA ALA A 89 10.68 11.04 -6.29
C ALA A 89 9.68 11.13 -7.44
N LEU A 90 8.41 10.88 -7.18
CA LEU A 90 7.37 10.88 -8.20
C LEU A 90 6.52 12.15 -8.05
N PRO A 91 6.37 12.94 -9.12
CA PRO A 91 5.71 14.25 -9.00
C PRO A 91 4.23 14.22 -8.69
N TYR A 92 3.56 13.10 -8.88
CA TYR A 92 2.12 13.01 -8.70
C TYR A 92 1.70 11.87 -7.79
N THR A 93 2.48 11.61 -6.75
CA THR A 93 2.12 10.57 -5.79
C THR A 93 0.88 10.99 -5.01
N ALA A 94 -0.12 10.14 -5.01
CA ALA A 94 -1.32 10.35 -4.20
C ALA A 94 -1.18 9.62 -2.88
N TYR A 95 -1.66 10.23 -1.81
CA TYR A 95 -1.61 9.66 -0.47
C TYR A 95 -3.03 9.46 0.05
N HIS A 96 -3.29 8.26 0.55
CA HIS A 96 -4.55 7.93 1.20
C HIS A 96 -4.23 7.27 2.54
N TYR A 97 -5.13 7.42 3.50
CA TYR A 97 -4.98 6.80 4.81
C TYR A 97 -6.11 5.81 5.01
N TYR A 98 -5.81 4.72 5.69
CA TYR A 98 -6.80 3.67 5.92
C TYR A 98 -6.71 3.14 7.34
N GLY A 99 -7.74 2.41 7.75
CA GLY A 99 -7.80 1.82 9.07
C GLY A 99 -8.30 2.79 10.12
N ASP A 100 -8.43 2.33 11.33
CA ASP A 100 -8.88 3.15 12.44
C ASP A 100 -7.77 4.06 12.91
N PRO A 101 -8.07 5.28 13.35
CA PRO A 101 -7.04 6.15 13.89
C PRO A 101 -6.46 5.53 15.16
N VAL A 102 -5.26 5.97 15.52
CA VAL A 102 -4.65 5.57 16.78
C VAL A 102 -5.62 5.97 17.88
N GLY A 103 -5.94 5.04 18.76
CA GLY A 103 -6.91 5.26 19.80
C GLY A 103 -6.51 6.41 20.69
N GLU A 104 -7.48 7.31 20.93
CA GLU A 104 -7.21 8.30 21.84
C GLU A 104 -8.15 8.18 22.88
N ASP A 105 -7.99 8.09 23.69
CA ASP A 105 -8.77 7.88 24.69
C ASP A 105 -8.97 8.43 25.48
#